data_bb3c2a8aae06e7a66bd87ccc34f8f56d
#
_entry.id   bb3c2a8aae06e7a66bd87ccc34f8f56d
#
_cell.length_a   1.000
_cell.length_b   1.000
_cell.length_c   1.000
_cell.angle_alpha   90.00
_cell.angle_beta   90.00
_cell.angle_gamma   90.00
#
_symmetry.space_group_name_H-M   'P 1'
#
loop_
_entity.id
_entity.type
_entity.pdbx_description
1 polymer ?
#
loop_
_entity_poly.entity_id
_entity_poly.type
_entity_poly.pdbx_seq_one_letter_code
_entity_poly.pdbx_strand_id
1 'polypeptide(L)'
;MAIKHYKPTTNGRRGMSTLANDEITTSTPTKSLLSSKSKTGGRNNQGKMTVRHIGGGAKRKYRLIDYKRNKFGVTGRVATIEYDPNRNANIALINYKDGEKRYIIAPNGLKVDMIIENGESADIKVGNALPLKNIPVGTMVHCIELKPGAGAEMCRSAGASAQILGREGKYVMLRLQSGETRLVLGTCIATIGVVGNEDYKLVNLGKAGRKRHMGIRPTNRGSVMNPNDHPHGGGEGRAPIGRKNPMTPWGKPALGVKTRKSKKKSEKLIVSRKAKK
;
A
#
# COMPACT_ATOMS: atom_id res chain seq x y z
N MET A 1 -1.03 -2.50 -17.88
CA MET A 1 -0.36 -3.82 -17.85
C MET A 1 -1.35 -4.91 -18.26
N ALA A 2 -0.89 -5.95 -18.94
CA ALA A 2 -1.74 -7.07 -19.31
C ALA A 2 -1.81 -8.11 -18.19
N ILE A 3 -2.99 -8.66 -17.94
CA ILE A 3 -3.18 -9.81 -17.04
C ILE A 3 -3.03 -11.10 -17.85
N LYS A 4 -2.09 -11.94 -17.45
CA LYS A 4 -1.88 -13.25 -18.04
C LYS A 4 -2.78 -14.28 -17.34
N HIS A 5 -3.69 -14.90 -18.08
CA HIS A 5 -4.49 -16.04 -17.64
C HIS A 5 -3.79 -17.35 -17.96
N TYR A 6 -3.92 -18.33 -17.05
CA TYR A 6 -3.37 -19.66 -17.27
C TYR A 6 -4.40 -20.60 -17.89
N LYS A 7 -3.93 -21.53 -18.72
CA LYS A 7 -4.77 -22.63 -19.24
C LYS A 7 -5.29 -23.49 -18.07
N PRO A 8 -6.55 -23.95 -18.10
CA PRO A 8 -7.18 -24.71 -17.02
C PRO A 8 -6.73 -26.18 -16.97
N THR A 9 -5.43 -26.42 -16.89
CA THR A 9 -4.83 -27.79 -16.89
C THR A 9 -5.01 -28.50 -15.55
N THR A 10 -5.25 -27.77 -14.46
CA THR A 10 -5.51 -28.31 -13.11
C THR A 10 -6.51 -27.42 -12.38
N ASN A 11 -7.13 -27.95 -11.30
CA ASN A 11 -8.08 -27.17 -10.47
C ASN A 11 -7.46 -25.87 -9.95
N GLY A 12 -6.18 -25.89 -9.54
CA GLY A 12 -5.47 -24.70 -9.08
C GLY A 12 -5.17 -23.68 -10.18
N ARG A 13 -5.09 -24.10 -11.44
CA ARG A 13 -4.85 -23.22 -12.58
C ARG A 13 -6.11 -22.69 -13.24
N ARG A 14 -7.27 -23.30 -13.04
CA ARG A 14 -8.53 -22.96 -13.70
C ARG A 14 -8.89 -21.46 -13.61
N GLY A 15 -8.72 -20.85 -12.47
CA GLY A 15 -9.01 -19.41 -12.28
C GLY A 15 -7.76 -18.57 -11.99
N MET A 16 -6.56 -19.12 -12.23
CA MET A 16 -5.32 -18.43 -11.87
C MET A 16 -4.95 -17.36 -12.90
N SER A 17 -4.56 -16.20 -12.41
CA SER A 17 -3.97 -15.14 -13.23
C SER A 17 -2.71 -14.54 -12.56
N THR A 18 -1.90 -13.89 -13.37
CA THR A 18 -0.71 -13.11 -12.93
C THR A 18 -0.57 -11.87 -13.79
N LEU A 19 0.20 -10.92 -13.33
CA LEU A 19 0.62 -9.78 -14.14
C LEU A 19 1.67 -10.22 -15.17
N ALA A 20 1.67 -9.61 -16.34
CA ALA A 20 2.67 -9.84 -17.38
C ALA A 20 4.05 -9.26 -17.01
N ASN A 21 4.08 -8.20 -16.17
CA ASN A 21 5.29 -7.52 -15.70
C ASN A 21 6.14 -6.88 -16.82
N ASP A 22 5.52 -6.43 -17.90
CA ASP A 22 6.19 -5.89 -19.08
C ASP A 22 7.01 -4.61 -18.80
N GLU A 23 6.68 -3.90 -17.70
CA GLU A 23 7.38 -2.67 -17.28
C GLU A 23 8.68 -2.95 -16.52
N ILE A 24 8.91 -4.19 -16.07
CA ILE A 24 10.07 -4.54 -15.28
C ILE A 24 11.29 -4.71 -16.18
N THR A 25 12.32 -3.90 -15.95
CA THR A 25 13.53 -3.89 -16.76
C THR A 25 14.64 -4.79 -16.23
N THR A 26 14.65 -5.05 -14.93
CA THR A 26 15.64 -5.94 -14.30
C THR A 26 15.06 -6.74 -13.14
N SER A 27 15.57 -7.94 -12.94
CA SER A 27 15.24 -8.82 -11.80
C SER A 27 16.23 -8.70 -10.63
N THR A 28 17.41 -8.09 -10.86
CA THR A 28 18.49 -8.01 -9.87
C THR A 28 18.47 -6.68 -9.14
N PRO A 29 18.15 -6.66 -7.82
CA PRO A 29 18.12 -5.42 -7.05
C PRO A 29 19.54 -4.93 -6.68
N THR A 30 19.68 -3.61 -6.50
CA THR A 30 20.93 -2.97 -6.05
C THR A 30 21.28 -3.40 -4.63
N LYS A 31 22.40 -4.07 -4.43
CA LYS A 31 22.81 -4.69 -3.15
C LYS A 31 22.91 -3.69 -2.00
N SER A 32 23.46 -2.49 -2.23
CA SER A 32 23.61 -1.43 -1.21
C SER A 32 22.27 -0.90 -0.65
N LEU A 33 21.18 -1.04 -1.41
CA LEU A 33 19.84 -0.60 -1.02
C LEU A 33 18.97 -1.74 -0.46
N LEU A 34 19.58 -2.87 -0.09
CA LEU A 34 18.88 -4.01 0.51
C LEU A 34 19.18 -4.12 2.01
N SER A 35 18.13 -4.33 2.77
CA SER A 35 18.21 -4.64 4.20
C SER A 35 17.68 -6.06 4.49
N SER A 36 18.22 -6.70 5.50
CA SER A 36 17.68 -7.97 5.99
C SER A 36 16.32 -7.76 6.63
N LYS A 37 15.42 -8.74 6.47
CA LYS A 37 14.10 -8.72 7.09
C LYS A 37 13.85 -10.02 7.83
N SER A 38 13.84 -9.97 9.16
CA SER A 38 13.44 -11.09 10.01
C SER A 38 11.93 -11.33 9.91
N LYS A 39 11.51 -12.58 10.14
CA LYS A 39 10.09 -12.97 10.16
C LYS A 39 9.64 -13.11 11.62
N THR A 40 8.75 -12.25 12.05
CA THR A 40 8.19 -12.30 13.43
C THR A 40 7.06 -13.32 13.57
N GLY A 41 6.46 -13.78 12.48
CA GLY A 41 5.31 -14.68 12.51
C GLY A 41 4.10 -14.12 13.25
N GLY A 42 3.97 -12.79 13.30
CA GLY A 42 2.88 -12.09 14.00
C GLY A 42 3.08 -12.02 15.52
N ARG A 43 4.28 -12.30 16.03
CA ARG A 43 4.62 -12.21 17.46
C ARG A 43 5.20 -10.83 17.78
N ASN A 44 4.93 -10.35 19.00
CA ASN A 44 5.52 -9.15 19.56
C ASN A 44 6.89 -9.45 20.20
N ASN A 45 7.50 -8.45 20.86
CA ASN A 45 8.77 -8.59 21.57
C ASN A 45 8.73 -9.59 22.75
N GLN A 46 7.53 -9.89 23.30
CA GLN A 46 7.32 -10.87 24.36
C GLN A 46 7.02 -12.28 23.81
N GLY A 47 7.09 -12.51 22.49
CA GLY A 47 6.77 -13.78 21.84
C GLY A 47 5.27 -14.08 21.73
N LYS A 48 4.38 -13.20 22.22
CA LYS A 48 2.92 -13.38 22.15
C LYS A 48 2.40 -13.02 20.76
N MET A 49 1.44 -13.82 20.26
CA MET A 49 0.81 -13.59 18.97
C MET A 49 -0.15 -12.38 19.06
N THR A 50 0.23 -11.27 18.46
CA THR A 50 -0.60 -10.04 18.39
C THR A 50 -1.29 -9.87 17.04
N VAL A 51 -0.73 -10.45 15.97
CA VAL A 51 -1.31 -10.45 14.63
C VAL A 51 -1.48 -11.90 14.19
N ARG A 52 -2.72 -12.35 14.09
CA ARG A 52 -3.06 -13.72 13.65
C ARG A 52 -2.87 -13.91 12.16
N HIS A 53 -2.80 -15.16 11.72
CA HIS A 53 -2.78 -15.60 10.33
C HIS A 53 -1.56 -15.09 9.54
N ILE A 54 -0.44 -14.79 10.20
CA ILE A 54 0.83 -14.42 9.59
C ILE A 54 1.88 -15.46 9.97
N GLY A 55 2.69 -15.87 8.99
CA GLY A 55 3.81 -16.79 9.20
C GLY A 55 4.17 -17.59 7.95
N GLY A 56 5.36 -18.15 7.94
CA GLY A 56 5.94 -18.81 6.78
C GLY A 56 6.25 -17.81 5.65
N GLY A 57 5.96 -18.22 4.43
CA GLY A 57 6.21 -17.42 3.23
C GLY A 57 7.67 -17.47 2.74
N ALA A 58 7.92 -16.96 1.53
CA ALA A 58 9.24 -16.89 0.93
C ALA A 58 10.18 -15.96 1.71
N LYS A 59 11.50 -16.24 1.67
CA LYS A 59 12.52 -15.33 2.22
C LYS A 59 12.55 -14.05 1.36
N ARG A 60 12.54 -12.87 2.00
CA ARG A 60 12.54 -11.57 1.32
C ARG A 60 13.57 -10.65 1.93
N LYS A 61 14.26 -9.87 1.10
CA LYS A 61 15.03 -8.71 1.52
C LYS A 61 14.16 -7.47 1.39
N TYR A 62 14.33 -6.51 2.28
CA TYR A 62 13.64 -5.23 2.22
C TYR A 62 14.42 -4.28 1.29
N ARG A 63 13.70 -3.51 0.44
CA ARG A 63 14.27 -2.44 -0.38
C ARG A 63 14.10 -1.14 0.39
N LEU A 64 15.21 -0.40 0.55
CA LEU A 64 15.18 0.93 1.17
C LEU A 64 14.58 1.91 0.17
N ILE A 65 13.36 2.35 0.47
CA ILE A 65 12.62 3.29 -0.38
C ILE A 65 12.76 4.69 0.18
N ASP A 66 13.06 5.66 -0.68
CA ASP A 66 13.08 7.07 -0.34
C ASP A 66 11.65 7.62 -0.25
N TYR A 67 11.08 7.58 0.95
CA TYR A 67 9.78 8.19 1.23
C TYR A 67 9.86 9.67 1.55
N LYS A 68 11.05 10.19 1.89
CA LYS A 68 11.22 11.58 2.26
C LYS A 68 11.40 12.51 1.07
N ARG A 69 11.96 11.99 -0.02
CA ARG A 69 12.23 12.78 -1.24
C ARG A 69 12.97 14.10 -0.95
N ASN A 70 13.88 14.07 0.03
CA ASN A 70 14.55 15.25 0.60
C ASN A 70 15.79 15.69 -0.21
N LYS A 71 16.03 15.15 -1.39
CA LYS A 71 17.13 15.52 -2.26
C LYS A 71 16.70 16.63 -3.21
N PHE A 72 16.74 17.86 -2.74
CA PHE A 72 16.29 19.03 -3.46
C PHE A 72 17.40 19.56 -4.38
N GLY A 73 17.02 20.09 -5.56
CA GLY A 73 17.93 20.75 -6.51
C GLY A 73 18.89 19.81 -7.24
N VAL A 74 18.83 18.50 -7.01
CA VAL A 74 19.65 17.52 -7.71
C VAL A 74 18.75 16.67 -8.61
N THR A 75 19.01 16.70 -9.92
CA THR A 75 18.29 15.88 -10.88
C THR A 75 18.73 14.42 -10.79
N GLY A 76 17.78 13.52 -10.91
CA GLY A 76 18.00 12.07 -10.96
C GLY A 76 17.45 11.49 -12.25
N ARG A 77 18.10 10.46 -12.78
CA ARG A 77 17.65 9.71 -13.95
C ARG A 77 17.11 8.35 -13.51
N VAL A 78 15.98 7.95 -14.05
CA VAL A 78 15.42 6.61 -13.85
C VAL A 78 16.32 5.59 -14.54
N ALA A 79 16.96 4.74 -13.76
CA ALA A 79 17.88 3.72 -14.28
C ALA A 79 17.14 2.41 -14.61
N THR A 80 16.32 1.93 -13.68
CA THR A 80 15.58 0.66 -13.82
C THR A 80 14.22 0.73 -13.14
N ILE A 81 13.30 -0.12 -13.61
CA ILE A 81 12.03 -0.42 -12.93
C ILE A 81 12.09 -1.86 -12.45
N GLU A 82 11.82 -2.10 -11.17
CA GLU A 82 12.05 -3.37 -10.51
C GLU A 82 10.83 -3.87 -9.73
N TYR A 83 10.75 -5.20 -9.59
CA TYR A 83 9.77 -5.85 -8.72
C TYR A 83 10.22 -5.79 -7.26
N ASP A 84 9.31 -5.43 -6.35
CA ASP A 84 9.53 -5.54 -4.90
C ASP A 84 8.59 -6.56 -4.26
N PRO A 85 9.11 -7.65 -3.64
CA PRO A 85 8.27 -8.67 -3.00
C PRO A 85 7.60 -8.18 -1.70
N ASN A 86 7.89 -6.97 -1.22
CA ASN A 86 7.33 -6.41 0.02
C ASN A 86 6.11 -5.53 -0.20
N ARG A 87 5.85 -5.17 -1.46
CA ARG A 87 4.72 -4.29 -1.85
C ARG A 87 4.09 -4.73 -3.16
N ASN A 88 2.91 -4.20 -3.44
CA ASN A 88 2.19 -4.50 -4.69
C ASN A 88 2.62 -3.58 -5.84
N ALA A 89 3.15 -2.40 -5.53
CA ALA A 89 3.67 -1.45 -6.51
C ALA A 89 5.09 -1.84 -6.94
N ASN A 90 5.44 -1.58 -8.20
CA ASN A 90 6.81 -1.63 -8.68
C ASN A 90 7.61 -0.47 -8.09
N ILE A 91 8.93 -0.60 -8.08
CA ILE A 91 9.87 0.43 -7.63
C ILE A 91 10.78 0.84 -8.77
N ALA A 92 11.26 2.08 -8.74
CA ALA A 92 12.23 2.58 -9.72
C ALA A 92 13.54 2.95 -9.03
N LEU A 93 14.65 2.55 -9.60
CA LEU A 93 15.97 2.98 -9.19
C LEU A 93 16.31 4.32 -9.84
N ILE A 94 16.66 5.29 -9.03
CA ILE A 94 17.06 6.63 -9.47
C ILE A 94 18.55 6.80 -9.23
N ASN A 95 19.27 7.15 -10.28
CA ASN A 95 20.67 7.57 -10.22
C ASN A 95 20.71 9.10 -10.24
N TYR A 96 21.12 9.71 -9.13
CA TYR A 96 21.29 11.15 -9.04
C TYR A 96 22.64 11.59 -9.63
N LYS A 97 22.72 12.85 -10.10
CA LYS A 97 23.95 13.42 -10.70
C LYS A 97 25.16 13.39 -9.77
N ASP A 98 24.94 13.42 -8.45
CA ASP A 98 25.98 13.32 -7.43
C ASP A 98 26.42 11.88 -7.10
N GLY A 99 25.96 10.89 -7.88
CA GLY A 99 26.32 9.48 -7.72
C GLY A 99 25.48 8.69 -6.72
N GLU A 100 24.63 9.34 -5.90
CA GLU A 100 23.76 8.64 -4.98
C GLU A 100 22.66 7.89 -5.73
N LYS A 101 22.32 6.69 -5.25
CA LYS A 101 21.23 5.87 -5.78
C LYS A 101 20.13 5.74 -4.75
N ARG A 102 18.86 5.90 -5.14
CA ARG A 102 17.70 5.69 -4.28
C ARG A 102 16.59 4.96 -5.01
N TYR A 103 15.83 4.14 -4.29
CA TYR A 103 14.58 3.60 -4.78
C TYR A 103 13.42 4.53 -4.48
N ILE A 104 12.52 4.69 -5.44
CA ILE A 104 11.22 5.33 -5.27
C ILE A 104 10.11 4.36 -5.65
N ILE A 105 8.87 4.65 -5.24
CA ILE A 105 7.70 3.94 -5.78
C ILE A 105 7.49 4.41 -7.23
N ALA A 106 7.38 3.47 -8.16
CA ALA A 106 7.19 3.78 -9.57
C ALA A 106 5.75 4.26 -9.83
N PRO A 107 5.54 5.50 -10.29
CA PRO A 107 4.24 5.94 -10.76
C PRO A 107 3.92 5.32 -12.13
N ASN A 108 2.63 5.30 -12.47
CA ASN A 108 2.15 4.89 -13.78
C ASN A 108 2.71 5.83 -14.87
N GLY A 109 3.17 5.26 -15.97
CA GLY A 109 3.76 6.01 -17.10
C GLY A 109 5.22 6.40 -16.90
N LEU A 110 5.87 6.03 -15.79
CA LEU A 110 7.31 6.23 -15.62
C LEU A 110 8.07 5.28 -16.55
N LYS A 111 9.09 5.81 -17.24
CA LYS A 111 9.96 5.04 -18.15
C LYS A 111 11.42 5.20 -17.74
N VAL A 112 12.26 4.25 -18.17
CA VAL A 112 13.71 4.38 -18.06
C VAL A 112 14.16 5.64 -18.79
N ASP A 113 15.23 6.26 -18.32
CA ASP A 113 15.85 7.50 -18.81
C ASP A 113 15.06 8.78 -18.52
N MET A 114 13.87 8.73 -17.97
CA MET A 114 13.16 9.95 -17.53
C MET A 114 13.93 10.63 -16.39
N ILE A 115 13.94 11.97 -16.45
CA ILE A 115 14.56 12.80 -15.40
C ILE A 115 13.51 13.08 -14.32
N ILE A 116 13.95 12.97 -13.06
CA ILE A 116 13.14 13.24 -11.87
C ILE A 116 13.80 14.31 -11.03
N GLU A 117 12.99 15.22 -10.53
CA GLU A 117 13.40 16.33 -9.67
C GLU A 117 12.54 16.41 -8.42
N ASN A 118 13.12 16.97 -7.35
CA ASN A 118 12.44 17.21 -6.10
C ASN A 118 12.65 18.66 -5.66
N GLY A 119 11.64 19.27 -5.11
CA GLY A 119 11.73 20.60 -4.54
C GLY A 119 10.62 21.53 -4.98
N GLU A 120 10.69 22.78 -4.52
CA GLU A 120 9.63 23.78 -4.79
C GLU A 120 9.59 24.24 -6.25
N SER A 121 10.74 24.20 -6.93
CA SER A 121 10.93 24.64 -8.33
C SER A 121 10.83 23.50 -9.34
N ALA A 122 10.58 22.26 -8.90
CA ALA A 122 10.48 21.12 -9.81
C ALA A 122 9.27 21.25 -10.73
N ASP A 123 9.42 20.83 -11.98
CA ASP A 123 8.34 20.79 -12.96
C ASP A 123 7.20 19.87 -12.54
N ILE A 124 5.99 20.16 -13.02
CA ILE A 124 4.80 19.33 -12.78
C ILE A 124 4.80 18.15 -13.77
N LYS A 125 5.74 17.23 -13.57
CA LYS A 125 5.91 16.01 -14.36
C LYS A 125 5.71 14.76 -13.47
N VAL A 126 5.25 13.66 -14.07
CA VAL A 126 5.05 12.39 -13.35
C VAL A 126 6.36 11.92 -12.73
N GLY A 127 6.31 11.61 -11.43
CA GLY A 127 7.48 11.18 -10.65
C GLY A 127 8.18 12.28 -9.88
N ASN A 128 7.99 13.55 -10.22
CA ASN A 128 8.54 14.68 -9.46
C ASN A 128 7.82 14.85 -8.12
N ALA A 129 8.56 15.28 -7.10
CA ALA A 129 8.03 15.48 -5.76
C ALA A 129 8.12 16.96 -5.36
N LEU A 130 6.96 17.55 -5.01
CA LEU A 130 6.81 18.95 -4.66
C LEU A 130 6.01 19.11 -3.38
N PRO A 131 6.14 20.26 -2.68
CA PRO A 131 5.17 20.67 -1.66
C PRO A 131 3.77 20.80 -2.27
N LEU A 132 2.75 20.33 -1.55
CA LEU A 132 1.35 20.34 -2.02
C LEU A 132 0.87 21.76 -2.40
N LYS A 133 1.37 22.80 -1.73
CA LYS A 133 1.05 24.20 -2.05
C LYS A 133 1.43 24.61 -3.49
N ASN A 134 2.44 23.96 -4.08
CA ASN A 134 2.97 24.32 -5.41
C ASN A 134 2.34 23.48 -6.54
N ILE A 135 1.57 22.44 -6.21
CA ILE A 135 0.94 21.55 -7.20
C ILE A 135 -0.44 22.10 -7.58
N PRO A 136 -0.80 22.24 -8.88
CA PRO A 136 -2.09 22.75 -9.32
C PRO A 136 -3.28 21.91 -8.82
N VAL A 137 -4.43 22.57 -8.65
CA VAL A 137 -5.71 21.92 -8.37
C VAL A 137 -6.08 21.00 -9.54
N GLY A 138 -6.73 19.88 -9.23
CA GLY A 138 -7.09 18.84 -10.20
C GLY A 138 -6.03 17.78 -10.42
N THR A 139 -4.76 18.04 -10.05
CA THR A 139 -3.65 17.11 -10.24
C THR A 139 -3.79 15.87 -9.34
N MET A 140 -3.46 14.70 -9.94
CA MET A 140 -3.37 13.44 -9.19
C MET A 140 -1.99 13.32 -8.54
N VAL A 141 -1.97 12.96 -7.26
CA VAL A 141 -0.74 12.82 -6.46
C VAL A 141 -0.73 11.51 -5.68
N HIS A 142 0.45 11.02 -5.39
CA HIS A 142 0.67 9.82 -4.57
C HIS A 142 1.84 10.04 -3.60
N CYS A 143 2.16 9.06 -2.75
CA CYS A 143 3.24 9.17 -1.77
C CYS A 143 3.18 10.48 -0.97
N ILE A 144 2.04 10.73 -0.33
CA ILE A 144 1.74 12.00 0.33
C ILE A 144 2.20 11.95 1.79
N GLU A 145 2.88 12.99 2.25
CA GLU A 145 3.20 13.19 3.67
C GLU A 145 1.97 13.64 4.46
N LEU A 146 1.92 13.28 5.73
CA LEU A 146 0.92 13.80 6.68
C LEU A 146 1.51 14.86 7.61
N LYS A 147 2.81 14.81 7.81
CA LYS A 147 3.59 15.80 8.57
C LYS A 147 4.81 16.18 7.74
N PRO A 148 5.17 17.45 7.63
CA PRO A 148 6.34 17.86 6.86
C PRO A 148 7.60 17.13 7.31
N GLY A 149 8.38 16.59 6.37
CA GLY A 149 9.64 15.89 6.60
C GLY A 149 9.54 14.48 7.22
N ALA A 150 8.34 14.00 7.56
CA ALA A 150 8.17 12.65 8.11
C ALA A 150 8.30 11.55 7.04
N GLY A 151 8.15 11.91 5.78
CA GLY A 151 8.10 10.99 4.64
C GLY A 151 6.68 10.54 4.31
N ALA A 152 6.51 9.98 3.13
CA ALA A 152 5.23 9.59 2.59
C ALA A 152 4.52 8.53 3.45
N GLU A 153 3.28 8.78 3.83
CA GLU A 153 2.44 7.87 4.60
C GLU A 153 1.20 7.39 3.82
N MET A 154 0.64 8.24 2.93
CA MET A 154 -0.59 7.95 2.20
C MET A 154 -0.34 7.63 0.73
N CYS A 155 -1.29 6.93 0.08
CA CYS A 155 -1.30 6.63 -1.36
C CYS A 155 0.01 5.97 -1.86
N ARG A 156 0.43 4.86 -1.22
CA ARG A 156 1.65 4.13 -1.55
C ARG A 156 1.41 2.77 -2.22
N SER A 157 0.19 2.26 -2.17
CA SER A 157 -0.16 0.96 -2.75
C SER A 157 -0.37 1.07 -4.25
N ALA A 158 -0.24 -0.05 -4.97
CA ALA A 158 -0.51 -0.12 -6.41
C ALA A 158 -1.87 0.50 -6.78
N GLY A 159 -1.88 1.36 -7.80
CA GLY A 159 -3.05 2.09 -8.26
C GLY A 159 -3.58 3.17 -7.30
N ALA A 160 -2.93 3.43 -6.16
CA ALA A 160 -3.39 4.43 -5.21
C ALA A 160 -3.01 5.85 -5.65
N SER A 161 -3.93 6.79 -5.44
CA SER A 161 -3.74 8.22 -5.69
C SER A 161 -4.68 9.05 -4.84
N ALA A 162 -4.45 10.35 -4.80
CA ALA A 162 -5.39 11.36 -4.30
C ALA A 162 -5.43 12.51 -5.29
N GLN A 163 -6.58 13.17 -5.39
CA GLN A 163 -6.76 14.36 -6.22
C GLN A 163 -6.73 15.61 -5.35
N ILE A 164 -6.03 16.63 -5.80
CA ILE A 164 -6.05 17.95 -5.17
C ILE A 164 -7.35 18.65 -5.59
N LEU A 165 -8.21 18.99 -4.62
CA LEU A 165 -9.48 19.66 -4.88
C LEU A 165 -9.40 21.19 -4.73
N GLY A 166 -8.56 21.67 -3.82
CA GLY A 166 -8.46 23.08 -3.53
C GLY A 166 -7.46 23.37 -2.43
N ARG A 167 -7.31 24.66 -2.10
CA ARG A 167 -6.44 25.17 -1.04
C ARG A 167 -7.25 26.01 -0.07
N GLU A 168 -7.00 25.86 1.21
CA GLU A 168 -7.69 26.60 2.28
C GLU A 168 -6.64 27.04 3.31
N GLY A 169 -6.24 28.30 3.24
CA GLY A 169 -5.17 28.85 4.07
C GLY A 169 -3.88 28.04 3.97
N LYS A 170 -3.43 27.48 5.10
CA LYS A 170 -2.22 26.63 5.15
C LYS A 170 -2.46 25.17 4.75
N TYR A 171 -3.70 24.78 4.47
CA TYR A 171 -4.06 23.41 4.12
C TYR A 171 -4.39 23.27 2.65
N VAL A 172 -4.17 22.05 2.13
CA VAL A 172 -4.60 21.60 0.82
C VAL A 172 -5.64 20.50 1.02
N MET A 173 -6.74 20.60 0.31
CA MET A 173 -7.84 19.65 0.33
C MET A 173 -7.58 18.52 -0.66
N LEU A 174 -7.52 17.29 -0.15
CA LEU A 174 -7.26 16.08 -0.94
C LEU A 174 -8.46 15.16 -0.92
N ARG A 175 -8.91 14.70 -2.09
CA ARG A 175 -9.87 13.62 -2.27
C ARG A 175 -9.13 12.31 -2.41
N LEU A 176 -9.30 11.42 -1.46
CA LEU A 176 -8.71 10.09 -1.48
C LEU A 176 -9.50 9.12 -2.36
N GLN A 177 -8.88 8.03 -2.78
CA GLN A 177 -9.54 6.97 -3.57
C GLN A 177 -10.75 6.34 -2.84
N SER A 178 -10.77 6.38 -1.50
CA SER A 178 -11.91 5.96 -0.69
C SER A 178 -13.14 6.88 -0.81
N GLY A 179 -12.98 8.07 -1.40
CA GLY A 179 -13.98 9.14 -1.43
C GLY A 179 -13.94 10.08 -0.22
N GLU A 180 -13.07 9.82 0.78
CA GLU A 180 -12.85 10.75 1.90
C GLU A 180 -12.15 12.01 1.41
N THR A 181 -12.66 13.18 1.78
CA THR A 181 -12.00 14.48 1.58
C THR A 181 -11.30 14.88 2.85
N ARG A 182 -10.01 15.23 2.74
CA ARG A 182 -9.14 15.46 3.88
C ARG A 182 -8.24 16.66 3.67
N LEU A 183 -7.97 17.39 4.74
CA LEU A 183 -7.00 18.50 4.81
C LEU A 183 -5.60 17.96 5.13
N VAL A 184 -4.60 18.43 4.40
CA VAL A 184 -3.18 18.17 4.63
C VAL A 184 -2.43 19.49 4.55
N LEU A 185 -1.37 19.68 5.35
CA LEU A 185 -0.57 20.92 5.31
C LEU A 185 0.05 21.11 3.92
N GLY A 186 0.00 22.32 3.39
CA GLY A 186 0.55 22.66 2.07
C GLY A 186 2.07 22.50 1.95
N THR A 187 2.78 22.48 3.09
CA THR A 187 4.22 22.21 3.16
C THR A 187 4.59 20.73 3.09
N CYS A 188 3.61 19.82 3.21
CA CYS A 188 3.83 18.40 3.04
C CYS A 188 4.17 18.07 1.57
N ILE A 189 5.13 17.17 1.37
CA ILE A 189 5.56 16.74 0.04
C ILE A 189 4.63 15.67 -0.48
N ALA A 190 4.34 15.72 -1.78
CA ALA A 190 3.66 14.67 -2.53
C ALA A 190 4.34 14.45 -3.88
N THR A 191 4.21 13.26 -4.44
CA THR A 191 4.73 12.92 -5.77
C THR A 191 3.61 12.99 -6.80
N ILE A 192 3.87 13.58 -7.95
CA ILE A 192 2.90 13.75 -9.04
C ILE A 192 2.64 12.41 -9.73
N GLY A 193 1.37 12.13 -10.02
CA GLY A 193 0.90 10.95 -10.74
C GLY A 193 0.18 9.94 -9.84
N VAL A 194 -0.13 8.79 -10.39
CA VAL A 194 -0.79 7.64 -9.74
C VAL A 194 0.24 6.53 -9.57
N VAL A 195 0.19 5.77 -8.48
CA VAL A 195 1.08 4.62 -8.30
C VAL A 195 0.83 3.59 -9.40
N GLY A 196 1.88 3.07 -10.01
CA GLY A 196 1.81 2.06 -11.05
C GLY A 196 1.26 0.70 -10.57
N ASN A 197 1.19 -0.27 -11.49
CA ASN A 197 0.73 -1.63 -11.24
C ASN A 197 -0.73 -1.73 -10.73
N GLU A 198 -1.62 -0.89 -11.24
CA GLU A 198 -3.02 -0.79 -10.80
C GLU A 198 -3.84 -2.07 -11.00
N ASP A 199 -3.49 -2.90 -12.00
CA ASP A 199 -4.14 -4.17 -12.31
C ASP A 199 -3.85 -5.26 -11.27
N TYR A 200 -2.94 -5.03 -10.31
CA TYR A 200 -2.62 -6.01 -9.26
C TYR A 200 -3.87 -6.47 -8.49
N LYS A 201 -4.85 -5.60 -8.31
CA LYS A 201 -6.12 -5.91 -7.63
C LYS A 201 -6.98 -6.95 -8.36
N LEU A 202 -6.78 -7.12 -9.67
CA LEU A 202 -7.53 -8.03 -10.53
C LEU A 202 -6.91 -9.43 -10.59
N VAL A 203 -5.72 -9.61 -10.01
CA VAL A 203 -5.00 -10.89 -10.01
C VAL A 203 -5.71 -11.91 -9.12
N ASN A 204 -6.04 -13.07 -9.71
CA ASN A 204 -6.56 -14.23 -8.98
C ASN A 204 -5.43 -15.20 -8.65
N LEU A 205 -5.25 -15.47 -7.36
CA LEU A 205 -4.19 -16.38 -6.88
C LEU A 205 -4.45 -17.86 -7.26
N GLY A 206 -5.69 -18.27 -7.43
CA GLY A 206 -6.10 -19.59 -7.90
C GLY A 206 -5.95 -20.72 -6.89
N LYS A 207 -4.94 -20.72 -6.01
CA LYS A 207 -4.71 -21.77 -5.02
C LYS A 207 -4.20 -21.25 -3.66
N ALA A 208 -4.52 -21.99 -2.60
CA ALA A 208 -4.11 -21.67 -1.22
C ALA A 208 -2.58 -21.60 -1.04
N GLY A 209 -1.82 -22.42 -1.77
CA GLY A 209 -0.35 -22.43 -1.70
C GLY A 209 0.28 -21.09 -2.07
N ARG A 210 -0.30 -20.33 -3.02
CA ARG A 210 0.21 -18.98 -3.33
C ARG A 210 0.03 -18.03 -2.17
N LYS A 211 -1.10 -18.07 -1.43
CA LYS A 211 -1.29 -17.31 -0.19
C LYS A 211 -0.26 -17.73 0.87
N ARG A 212 0.02 -19.03 0.99
CA ARG A 212 1.04 -19.54 1.93
C ARG A 212 2.42 -18.99 1.62
N HIS A 213 2.83 -18.92 0.34
CA HIS A 213 4.10 -18.32 -0.08
C HIS A 213 4.17 -16.82 0.23
N MET A 214 3.04 -16.12 0.24
CA MET A 214 2.95 -14.70 0.66
C MET A 214 3.08 -14.51 2.18
N GLY A 215 3.05 -15.59 2.96
CA GLY A 215 3.13 -15.55 4.42
C GLY A 215 1.77 -15.47 5.12
N ILE A 216 0.70 -15.75 4.40
CA ILE A 216 -0.68 -15.78 4.94
C ILE A 216 -0.99 -17.21 5.38
N ARG A 217 -1.28 -17.41 6.66
CA ARG A 217 -1.71 -18.71 7.20
C ARG A 217 -3.22 -18.90 7.02
N PRO A 218 -3.71 -20.15 7.01
CA PRO A 218 -5.14 -20.44 6.98
C PRO A 218 -5.89 -19.80 8.16
N THR A 219 -7.14 -19.46 7.94
CA THR A 219 -8.04 -18.87 8.94
C THR A 219 -9.15 -19.84 9.26
N ASN A 220 -9.37 -20.11 10.57
CA ASN A 220 -10.50 -20.86 11.07
C ASN A 220 -11.66 -19.90 11.39
N ARG A 221 -12.88 -20.32 11.11
CA ARG A 221 -14.10 -19.61 11.53
C ARG A 221 -14.34 -19.82 13.02
N GLY A 222 -14.94 -18.83 13.69
CA GLY A 222 -15.29 -18.95 15.13
C GLY A 222 -16.24 -20.10 15.42
N SER A 223 -17.13 -20.45 14.48
CA SER A 223 -18.10 -21.55 14.62
C SER A 223 -17.48 -22.98 14.61
N VAL A 224 -16.20 -23.13 14.27
CA VAL A 224 -15.48 -24.41 14.36
C VAL A 224 -14.53 -24.47 15.54
N MET A 225 -14.63 -23.51 16.46
CA MET A 225 -13.85 -23.44 17.69
C MET A 225 -14.70 -23.93 18.88
N ASN A 226 -14.06 -24.13 20.02
CA ASN A 226 -14.75 -24.46 21.26
C ASN A 226 -15.43 -23.20 21.85
N PRO A 227 -16.43 -23.36 22.74
CA PRO A 227 -17.14 -22.22 23.36
C PRO A 227 -16.24 -21.29 24.16
N ASN A 228 -15.14 -21.79 24.74
CA ASN A 228 -14.15 -21.00 25.46
C ASN A 228 -13.23 -20.18 24.55
N ASP A 229 -13.06 -20.57 23.27
CA ASP A 229 -12.16 -19.93 22.32
C ASP A 229 -12.83 -18.82 21.52
N HIS A 230 -14.15 -18.95 21.28
CA HIS A 230 -14.87 -17.98 20.46
C HIS A 230 -16.35 -17.92 20.87
N PRO A 231 -16.99 -16.72 20.88
CA PRO A 231 -18.44 -16.58 21.14
C PRO A 231 -19.36 -17.33 20.18
N HIS A 232 -18.87 -17.79 19.04
CA HIS A 232 -19.60 -18.62 18.07
C HIS A 232 -19.26 -20.11 18.20
N GLY A 233 -18.43 -20.49 19.15
CA GLY A 233 -17.97 -21.87 19.35
C GLY A 233 -19.04 -22.77 19.95
N GLY A 234 -18.84 -24.08 19.77
CA GLY A 234 -19.71 -25.15 20.27
C GLY A 234 -20.81 -25.55 19.28
N GLY A 235 -21.62 -26.55 19.69
CA GLY A 235 -22.68 -27.14 18.89
C GLY A 235 -22.22 -28.33 18.06
N GLU A 236 -23.21 -29.06 17.50
CA GLU A 236 -23.00 -30.23 16.66
C GLU A 236 -22.92 -29.84 15.18
N GLY A 237 -22.00 -30.47 14.45
CA GLY A 237 -21.85 -30.33 13.00
C GLY A 237 -21.68 -28.89 12.53
N ARG A 238 -22.53 -28.41 11.63
CA ARG A 238 -22.56 -27.03 11.13
C ARG A 238 -23.41 -26.13 12.00
N ALA A 239 -22.98 -25.84 13.21
CA ALA A 239 -23.70 -24.93 14.09
C ALA A 239 -23.79 -23.51 13.52
N PRO A 240 -24.95 -22.83 13.62
CA PRO A 240 -25.11 -21.42 13.25
C PRO A 240 -24.39 -20.51 14.26
N ILE A 241 -24.28 -19.22 13.94
CA ILE A 241 -23.69 -18.21 14.83
C ILE A 241 -24.49 -18.09 16.15
N GLY A 242 -25.83 -18.33 16.13
CA GLY A 242 -26.69 -18.34 17.28
C GLY A 242 -26.82 -17.00 18.02
N ARG A 243 -26.46 -15.86 17.36
CA ARG A 243 -26.49 -14.53 17.95
C ARG A 243 -27.08 -13.53 16.98
N LYS A 244 -27.66 -12.44 17.52
CA LYS A 244 -28.24 -11.35 16.72
C LYS A 244 -27.26 -10.77 15.68
N ASN A 245 -25.99 -10.64 16.04
CA ASN A 245 -24.91 -10.15 15.16
C ASN A 245 -23.67 -11.03 15.29
N PRO A 246 -22.86 -11.16 14.21
CA PRO A 246 -21.54 -11.78 14.30
C PRO A 246 -20.67 -11.07 15.33
N MET A 247 -19.89 -11.84 16.08
CA MET A 247 -19.01 -11.36 17.14
C MET A 247 -17.56 -11.58 16.78
N THR A 248 -16.70 -10.73 17.33
CA THR A 248 -15.25 -10.94 17.34
C THR A 248 -14.88 -11.96 18.43
N PRO A 249 -13.65 -12.54 18.42
CA PRO A 249 -13.19 -13.42 19.51
C PRO A 249 -13.27 -12.79 20.91
N TRP A 250 -13.26 -11.48 21.00
CA TRP A 250 -13.39 -10.71 22.27
C TRP A 250 -14.82 -10.28 22.61
N GLY A 251 -15.84 -10.88 21.97
CA GLY A 251 -17.22 -10.63 22.28
C GLY A 251 -17.79 -9.28 21.80
N LYS A 252 -17.07 -8.56 20.94
CA LYS A 252 -17.57 -7.31 20.34
C LYS A 252 -18.26 -7.59 19.00
N PRO A 253 -19.31 -6.83 18.60
CA PRO A 253 -19.92 -6.96 17.27
C PRO A 253 -18.85 -6.81 16.17
N ALA A 254 -18.85 -7.72 15.18
CA ALA A 254 -17.84 -7.78 14.12
C ALA A 254 -18.18 -6.93 12.90
N LEU A 255 -19.45 -6.72 12.60
CA LEU A 255 -19.94 -6.02 11.41
C LEU A 255 -20.82 -4.82 11.77
N GLY A 256 -20.78 -3.79 10.93
CA GLY A 256 -21.64 -2.62 11.03
C GLY A 256 -21.30 -1.59 12.12
N VAL A 257 -20.32 -1.86 12.97
CA VAL A 257 -19.93 -0.98 14.08
C VAL A 257 -18.80 -0.03 13.65
N LYS A 258 -18.98 1.26 13.96
CA LYS A 258 -17.92 2.25 13.78
C LYS A 258 -16.81 2.02 14.83
N THR A 259 -15.62 1.61 14.40
CA THR A 259 -14.48 1.34 15.29
C THR A 259 -13.57 2.57 15.48
N ARG A 260 -13.68 3.59 14.63
CA ARG A 260 -12.91 4.83 14.76
C ARG A 260 -13.42 5.64 15.96
N LYS A 261 -12.50 5.97 16.88
CA LYS A 261 -12.81 6.83 18.03
C LYS A 261 -13.07 8.27 17.55
N SER A 262 -14.18 8.88 17.97
CA SER A 262 -14.58 10.26 17.61
C SER A 262 -13.59 11.33 18.09
N LYS A 263 -12.92 11.09 19.23
CA LYS A 263 -11.95 12.02 19.84
C LYS A 263 -10.54 11.96 19.22
N LYS A 264 -10.35 11.29 18.06
CA LYS A 264 -9.02 11.30 17.39
C LYS A 264 -8.67 12.70 16.91
N LYS A 265 -7.44 13.19 17.21
CA LYS A 265 -6.94 14.50 16.75
C LYS A 265 -7.05 14.69 15.23
N SER A 266 -6.87 13.62 14.44
CA SER A 266 -7.02 13.63 12.99
C SER A 266 -8.46 13.77 12.47
N GLU A 267 -9.47 13.75 13.35
CA GLU A 267 -10.89 13.95 12.98
C GLU A 267 -11.13 15.38 12.44
N LYS A 268 -10.47 16.38 13.04
CA LYS A 268 -10.55 17.77 12.61
C LYS A 268 -10.04 18.04 11.19
N LEU A 269 -9.23 17.10 10.64
CA LEU A 269 -8.69 17.19 9.28
C LEU A 269 -9.53 16.48 8.24
N ILE A 270 -10.62 15.85 8.60
CA ILE A 270 -11.55 15.18 7.68
C ILE A 270 -12.73 16.11 7.41
N VAL A 271 -12.83 16.59 6.18
CA VAL A 271 -13.91 17.50 5.74
C VAL A 271 -15.16 16.72 5.47
N SER A 272 -15.07 15.66 4.68
CA SER A 272 -16.21 14.79 4.38
C SER A 272 -15.79 13.33 4.27
N ARG A 273 -16.73 12.44 4.60
CA ARG A 273 -16.61 10.99 4.37
C ARG A 273 -17.59 10.59 3.28
N LYS A 274 -17.25 9.53 2.54
CA LYS A 274 -18.19 8.95 1.59
C LYS A 274 -19.50 8.66 2.31
N ALA A 275 -20.61 9.25 1.83
CA ALA A 275 -21.94 8.91 2.33
C ALA A 275 -22.16 7.41 2.20
N LYS A 276 -22.75 6.79 3.21
CA LYS A 276 -23.25 5.41 3.06
C LYS A 276 -24.33 5.45 1.97
N LYS A 277 -24.15 4.65 0.92
CA LYS A 277 -25.24 4.33 0.01
C LYS A 277 -26.26 3.50 0.75
#